data_f86263e553d873f3ad808db342476698
#
_entry.id   f86263e553d873f3ad808db342476698
#
_cell.length_a   1.000
_cell.length_b   1.000
_cell.length_c   1.000
_cell.angle_alpha   90.00
_cell.angle_beta   90.00
_cell.angle_gamma   90.00
#
_symmetry.space_group_name_H-M   'P 1'
#
loop_
_entity.id
_entity.type
_entity.pdbx_description
1 polymer ?
#
loop_
_entity_poly.entity_id
_entity_poly.type
_entity_poly.pdbx_seq_one_letter_code
_entity_poly.pdbx_strand_id
1 'polypeptide(L)'
;MRIPPQYRTAESFERDFGDPADPHSRLSFATALELDEREDYPSEQHVLLDSWRFPELYIPAECGGQLESFEEVLALLRALARRDLTVAESHVITFLGALPVWIAGSDDQKRLAAGLIRGGGKIAFALTERTHGGDLLANELEAREDGDRLLISGEKWLIGNATRSTAMTLFARTQAQGGPRGFSLLFADKRLLDSASFHHLPKVKTVGLRGAELSGICFDRCAVPAAARIGPRGSGFELALKALQVTRILCTGLSLGAGDTALRLAVDFAVTRRLYGGSVFDIPHARSTLANAFLDLLICDCVAISAARALQACPGQASVWSAVAKFFVPATVEKVMRDLSVVLGARFFLRDGHQWSMFQKMVRDSSIVSVFEGSTLVQLQALGLQLEQLTTEPTRPEPDLNRRLETVFSLRMPLPSFAPGQLDLFSREGDDAVAGIPFLCDQIRSANASGAALTAVQRVAAEQRRFTAEVRQAHGLSGRSAALLQLAKRFARLHAAACCGHFWIYNRDILGEFFGREEWLSTSLNRLLSEDGTVVEDGYLERELLDRSRNHRLFSAVPFQLASQGTVNG
;
A
#
# COMPACT_ATOMS: atom_id res chain seq x y z
N MET A 1 -24.56 3.49 -10.56
CA MET A 1 -23.49 4.28 -9.90
C MET A 1 -22.56 4.80 -10.99
N ARG A 2 -22.23 6.09 -11.02
CA ARG A 2 -21.13 6.59 -11.89
C ARG A 2 -19.80 6.43 -11.14
N ILE A 3 -18.86 5.74 -11.75
CA ILE A 3 -17.52 5.58 -11.20
C ILE A 3 -16.80 6.94 -11.23
N PRO A 4 -16.17 7.37 -10.12
CA PRO A 4 -15.38 8.59 -10.10
C PRO A 4 -14.27 8.57 -11.17
N PRO A 5 -13.97 9.72 -11.82
CA PRO A 5 -13.05 9.78 -12.98
C PRO A 5 -11.69 9.13 -12.75
N GLN A 6 -11.13 9.25 -11.56
CA GLN A 6 -9.81 8.72 -11.17
C GLN A 6 -9.72 7.18 -11.13
N TYR A 7 -10.84 6.46 -11.29
CA TYR A 7 -10.86 4.99 -11.37
C TYR A 7 -11.04 4.47 -12.80
N ARG A 8 -11.27 5.35 -13.79
CA ARG A 8 -11.50 4.95 -15.18
C ARG A 8 -10.29 4.27 -15.81
N THR A 9 -9.08 4.71 -15.44
CA THR A 9 -7.83 4.11 -15.92
C THR A 9 -7.72 2.66 -15.43
N ALA A 10 -8.12 2.38 -14.17
CA ALA A 10 -8.15 1.03 -13.64
C ALA A 10 -9.22 0.14 -14.32
N GLU A 11 -10.41 0.70 -14.66
CA GLU A 11 -11.40 -0.02 -15.46
C GLU A 11 -10.92 -0.31 -16.89
N SER A 12 -10.23 0.65 -17.51
CA SER A 12 -9.62 0.44 -18.84
C SER A 12 -8.55 -0.64 -18.78
N PHE A 13 -7.70 -0.62 -17.74
CA PHE A 13 -6.71 -1.67 -17.50
C PHE A 13 -7.37 -3.05 -17.39
N GLU A 14 -8.44 -3.18 -16.60
CA GLU A 14 -9.17 -4.44 -16.46
C GLU A 14 -9.72 -4.93 -17.82
N ARG A 15 -10.35 -4.05 -18.59
CA ARG A 15 -10.90 -4.38 -19.90
C ARG A 15 -9.84 -4.80 -20.90
N ASP A 16 -8.69 -4.07 -20.94
CA ASP A 16 -7.64 -4.26 -21.94
C ASP A 16 -6.83 -5.54 -21.69
N PHE A 17 -6.74 -5.99 -20.43
CA PHE A 17 -6.05 -7.22 -20.06
C PHE A 17 -6.96 -8.45 -19.93
N GLY A 18 -8.29 -8.29 -19.98
CA GLY A 18 -9.26 -9.39 -19.93
C GLY A 18 -9.42 -10.04 -18.55
N ASP A 19 -10.22 -11.11 -18.47
CA ASP A 19 -10.43 -11.86 -17.22
C ASP A 19 -9.18 -12.66 -16.85
N PRO A 20 -8.55 -12.47 -15.67
CA PRO A 20 -7.39 -13.26 -15.30
C PRO A 20 -7.66 -14.76 -15.10
N ALA A 21 -8.92 -15.17 -14.91
CA ALA A 21 -9.29 -16.58 -14.86
C ALA A 21 -9.29 -17.25 -16.25
N ASP A 22 -9.38 -16.49 -17.33
CA ASP A 22 -9.22 -16.99 -18.69
C ASP A 22 -7.73 -17.23 -18.97
N PRO A 23 -7.30 -18.48 -19.27
CA PRO A 23 -5.90 -18.79 -19.55
C PRO A 23 -5.33 -18.07 -20.78
N HIS A 24 -6.18 -17.57 -21.67
CA HIS A 24 -5.78 -16.80 -22.87
C HIS A 24 -5.63 -15.30 -22.60
N SER A 25 -5.98 -14.82 -21.41
CA SER A 25 -5.78 -13.44 -21.01
C SER A 25 -4.30 -13.09 -20.89
N ARG A 26 -3.95 -11.83 -21.19
CA ARG A 26 -2.56 -11.34 -21.21
C ARG A 26 -1.86 -11.43 -19.86
N LEU A 27 -2.60 -11.30 -18.74
CA LEU A 27 -2.12 -11.44 -17.36
C LEU A 27 -3.00 -12.48 -16.67
N SER A 28 -2.92 -13.75 -17.10
CA SER A 28 -3.77 -14.83 -16.60
C SER A 28 -3.20 -15.46 -15.32
N PHE A 29 -4.09 -16.05 -14.51
CA PHE A 29 -3.70 -16.86 -13.35
C PHE A 29 -2.89 -18.09 -13.76
N ALA A 30 -3.18 -18.67 -14.94
CA ALA A 30 -2.43 -19.82 -15.46
C ALA A 30 -0.96 -19.45 -15.67
N THR A 31 -0.68 -18.34 -16.34
CA THR A 31 0.69 -17.85 -16.55
C THR A 31 1.37 -17.47 -15.23
N ALA A 32 0.64 -16.82 -14.31
CA ALA A 32 1.18 -16.45 -13.00
C ALA A 32 1.60 -17.67 -12.17
N LEU A 33 0.81 -18.75 -12.20
CA LEU A 33 1.14 -20.02 -11.52
C LEU A 33 2.31 -20.73 -12.19
N GLU A 34 2.38 -20.77 -13.52
CA GLU A 34 3.48 -21.40 -14.25
C GLU A 34 4.82 -20.72 -13.95
N LEU A 35 4.86 -19.37 -13.97
CA LEU A 35 6.06 -18.61 -13.64
C LEU A 35 6.45 -18.77 -12.16
N ASP A 36 5.49 -18.83 -11.24
CA ASP A 36 5.74 -19.10 -9.83
C ASP A 36 6.37 -20.48 -9.62
N GLU A 37 5.88 -21.53 -10.30
CA GLU A 37 6.44 -22.87 -10.20
C GLU A 37 7.88 -22.97 -10.73
N ARG A 38 8.18 -22.24 -11.80
CA ARG A 38 9.53 -22.18 -12.39
C ARG A 38 10.45 -21.20 -11.67
N GLU A 39 9.92 -20.39 -10.77
CA GLU A 39 10.62 -19.26 -10.15
C GLU A 39 11.18 -18.26 -11.21
N ASP A 40 10.49 -18.15 -12.36
CA ASP A 40 10.92 -17.35 -13.49
C ASP A 40 10.43 -15.90 -13.37
N TYR A 41 11.28 -14.97 -13.80
CA TYR A 41 10.93 -13.55 -13.84
C TYR A 41 9.90 -13.28 -14.94
N PRO A 42 8.82 -12.53 -14.66
CA PRO A 42 7.71 -12.28 -15.58
C PRO A 42 8.06 -11.25 -16.66
N SER A 43 9.07 -11.54 -17.50
CA SER A 43 9.62 -10.59 -18.47
C SER A 43 8.59 -10.14 -19.50
N GLU A 44 7.77 -11.07 -20.03
CA GLU A 44 6.73 -10.76 -21.03
C GLU A 44 5.64 -9.87 -20.43
N GLN A 45 5.26 -10.12 -19.19
CA GLN A 45 4.26 -9.33 -18.48
C GLN A 45 4.73 -7.89 -18.27
N HIS A 46 6.04 -7.70 -17.98
CA HIS A 46 6.63 -6.36 -17.92
C HIS A 46 6.59 -5.65 -19.27
N VAL A 47 6.93 -6.34 -20.38
CA VAL A 47 6.84 -5.76 -21.74
C VAL A 47 5.41 -5.36 -22.07
N LEU A 48 4.40 -6.15 -21.67
CA LEU A 48 2.98 -5.81 -21.85
C LEU A 48 2.60 -4.53 -21.08
N LEU A 49 3.07 -4.39 -19.83
CA LEU A 49 2.82 -3.19 -19.03
C LEU A 49 3.53 -1.96 -19.60
N ASP A 50 4.78 -2.13 -20.07
CA ASP A 50 5.52 -1.06 -20.74
C ASP A 50 4.81 -0.60 -22.02
N SER A 51 4.28 -1.55 -22.82
CA SER A 51 3.50 -1.26 -24.03
C SER A 51 2.16 -0.57 -23.73
N TRP A 52 1.55 -0.86 -22.57
CA TRP A 52 0.36 -0.17 -22.08
C TRP A 52 0.66 1.20 -21.46
N ARG A 53 1.94 1.59 -21.40
CA ARG A 53 2.45 2.83 -20.81
C ARG A 53 2.24 2.94 -19.30
N PHE A 54 2.10 1.82 -18.60
CA PHE A 54 1.96 1.78 -17.15
C PHE A 54 3.11 2.55 -16.42
N PRO A 55 4.40 2.45 -16.85
CA PRO A 55 5.49 3.17 -16.19
C PRO A 55 5.38 4.70 -16.24
N GLU A 56 4.59 5.28 -17.13
CA GLU A 56 4.41 6.74 -17.18
C GLU A 56 3.67 7.28 -15.94
N LEU A 57 2.89 6.42 -15.28
CA LEU A 57 2.25 6.72 -14.00
C LEU A 57 3.25 6.85 -12.83
N TYR A 58 4.51 6.48 -13.05
CA TYR A 58 5.59 6.65 -12.08
C TYR A 58 6.37 7.95 -12.27
N ILE A 59 6.10 8.68 -13.34
CA ILE A 59 6.77 9.91 -13.69
C ILE A 59 5.83 11.09 -13.39
N PRO A 60 6.22 12.05 -12.53
CA PRO A 60 5.42 13.23 -12.26
C PRO A 60 5.02 13.97 -13.54
N ALA A 61 3.82 14.56 -13.57
CA ALA A 61 3.33 15.32 -14.72
C ALA A 61 4.28 16.49 -15.07
N GLU A 62 4.86 17.13 -14.07
CA GLU A 62 5.88 18.20 -14.24
C GLU A 62 7.17 17.70 -14.92
N CYS A 63 7.44 16.39 -14.88
CA CYS A 63 8.52 15.72 -15.61
C CYS A 63 8.04 15.09 -16.93
N GLY A 64 6.84 15.43 -17.37
CA GLY A 64 6.20 14.99 -18.60
C GLY A 64 5.60 13.59 -18.54
N GLY A 65 5.34 13.03 -17.35
CA GLY A 65 4.67 11.75 -17.15
C GLY A 65 3.17 11.89 -16.90
N GLN A 66 2.58 10.86 -16.28
CA GLN A 66 1.14 10.76 -15.99
C GLN A 66 0.83 10.64 -14.49
N LEU A 67 1.80 10.83 -13.60
CA LEU A 67 1.55 10.83 -12.16
C LEU A 67 0.90 12.17 -11.76
N GLU A 68 -0.41 12.17 -11.70
CA GLU A 68 -1.22 13.29 -11.21
C GLU A 68 -1.89 12.98 -9.87
N SER A 69 -2.21 11.69 -9.63
CA SER A 69 -2.94 11.25 -8.43
C SER A 69 -2.39 9.93 -7.88
N PHE A 70 -2.03 9.92 -6.59
CA PHE A 70 -1.67 8.68 -5.90
C PHE A 70 -2.89 7.75 -5.68
N GLU A 71 -4.10 8.29 -5.64
CA GLU A 71 -5.33 7.51 -5.62
C GLU A 71 -5.48 6.66 -6.90
N GLU A 72 -5.19 7.25 -8.07
CA GLU A 72 -5.20 6.54 -9.35
C GLU A 72 -4.13 5.46 -9.41
N VAL A 73 -2.89 5.77 -8.99
CA VAL A 73 -1.81 4.79 -8.90
C VAL A 73 -2.17 3.64 -7.96
N LEU A 74 -2.78 3.93 -6.81
CA LEU A 74 -3.26 2.92 -5.87
C LEU A 74 -4.29 1.98 -6.51
N ALA A 75 -5.27 2.54 -7.22
CA ALA A 75 -6.32 1.76 -7.91
C ALA A 75 -5.73 0.84 -8.99
N LEU A 76 -4.76 1.33 -9.76
CA LEU A 76 -4.07 0.57 -10.80
C LEU A 76 -3.16 -0.52 -10.23
N LEU A 77 -2.39 -0.22 -9.17
CA LEU A 77 -1.58 -1.23 -8.49
C LEU A 77 -2.46 -2.34 -7.91
N ARG A 78 -3.63 -2.00 -7.36
CA ARG A 78 -4.61 -2.98 -6.90
C ARG A 78 -5.14 -3.84 -8.04
N ALA A 79 -5.50 -3.25 -9.19
CA ALA A 79 -5.96 -3.96 -10.37
C ALA A 79 -4.88 -4.90 -10.94
N LEU A 80 -3.61 -4.49 -10.91
CA LEU A 80 -2.49 -5.34 -11.31
C LEU A 80 -2.23 -6.46 -10.29
N ALA A 81 -2.17 -6.14 -8.98
CA ALA A 81 -1.87 -7.09 -7.91
C ALA A 81 -2.93 -8.19 -7.77
N ARG A 82 -4.22 -7.91 -8.09
CA ARG A 82 -5.26 -8.93 -8.10
C ARG A 82 -5.04 -10.00 -9.18
N ARG A 83 -4.26 -9.71 -10.20
CA ARG A 83 -3.89 -10.65 -11.28
C ARG A 83 -2.63 -11.43 -10.93
N ASP A 84 -1.56 -10.71 -10.61
CA ASP A 84 -0.30 -11.30 -10.15
C ASP A 84 0.47 -10.32 -9.26
N LEU A 85 0.58 -10.68 -7.98
CA LEU A 85 1.30 -9.85 -7.01
C LEU A 85 2.80 -9.78 -7.31
N THR A 86 3.38 -10.84 -7.88
CA THR A 86 4.80 -10.86 -8.30
C THR A 86 5.08 -9.82 -9.38
N VAL A 87 4.20 -9.73 -10.39
CA VAL A 87 4.31 -8.70 -11.44
C VAL A 87 4.14 -7.31 -10.86
N ALA A 88 3.13 -7.11 -10.02
CA ALA A 88 2.83 -5.80 -9.41
C ALA A 88 3.99 -5.29 -8.56
N GLU A 89 4.53 -6.15 -7.68
CA GLU A 89 5.66 -5.82 -6.80
C GLU A 89 6.92 -5.52 -7.61
N SER A 90 7.34 -6.43 -8.49
CA SER A 90 8.56 -6.26 -9.27
C SER A 90 8.51 -5.08 -10.24
N HIS A 91 7.32 -4.62 -10.62
CA HIS A 91 7.12 -3.45 -11.47
C HIS A 91 7.20 -2.14 -10.67
N VAL A 92 6.53 -2.08 -9.50
CA VAL A 92 6.48 -0.85 -8.68
C VAL A 92 7.81 -0.49 -8.02
N ILE A 93 8.78 -1.43 -7.94
CA ILE A 93 10.15 -1.15 -7.49
C ILE A 93 10.78 0.00 -8.27
N THR A 94 10.48 0.13 -9.58
CA THR A 94 10.97 1.25 -10.39
C THR A 94 10.48 2.60 -9.85
N PHE A 95 9.23 2.66 -9.40
CA PHE A 95 8.71 3.87 -8.76
C PHE A 95 9.41 4.16 -7.43
N LEU A 96 9.56 3.15 -6.58
CA LEU A 96 10.29 3.28 -5.32
C LEU A 96 11.72 3.81 -5.53
N GLY A 97 12.45 3.25 -6.52
CA GLY A 97 13.80 3.68 -6.85
C GLY A 97 13.90 5.11 -7.39
N ALA A 98 12.85 5.58 -8.07
CA ALA A 98 12.80 6.93 -8.63
C ALA A 98 12.32 7.99 -7.62
N LEU A 99 11.55 7.63 -6.60
CA LEU A 99 10.95 8.58 -5.64
C LEU A 99 11.95 9.55 -5.00
N PRO A 100 13.14 9.14 -4.53
CA PRO A 100 14.10 10.10 -3.99
C PRO A 100 14.54 11.15 -5.01
N VAL A 101 14.60 10.77 -6.30
CA VAL A 101 14.91 11.71 -7.40
C VAL A 101 13.77 12.70 -7.58
N TRP A 102 12.51 12.25 -7.54
CA TRP A 102 11.34 13.14 -7.62
C TRP A 102 11.26 14.09 -6.43
N ILE A 103 11.66 13.64 -5.23
CA ILE A 103 11.60 14.45 -4.01
C ILE A 103 12.69 15.52 -3.98
N ALA A 104 13.95 15.19 -4.34
CA ALA A 104 15.09 16.06 -4.10
C ALA A 104 16.17 16.03 -5.20
N GLY A 105 15.94 15.34 -6.30
CA GLY A 105 16.87 15.30 -7.42
C GLY A 105 16.98 16.63 -8.17
N SER A 106 18.13 16.86 -8.79
CA SER A 106 18.31 17.97 -9.75
C SER A 106 17.45 17.76 -11.01
N ASP A 107 17.25 18.82 -11.78
CA ASP A 107 16.50 18.73 -13.04
C ASP A 107 17.14 17.74 -14.03
N ASP A 108 18.47 17.63 -14.03
CA ASP A 108 19.19 16.65 -14.85
C ASP A 108 18.90 15.22 -14.39
N GLN A 109 18.92 14.98 -13.08
CA GLN A 109 18.57 13.66 -12.49
C GLN A 109 17.10 13.31 -12.77
N LYS A 110 16.18 14.26 -12.65
CA LYS A 110 14.76 14.06 -12.98
C LYS A 110 14.57 13.74 -14.45
N ARG A 111 15.21 14.50 -15.36
CA ARG A 111 15.17 14.20 -16.81
C ARG A 111 15.74 12.82 -17.13
N LEU A 112 16.87 12.45 -16.51
CA LEU A 112 17.49 11.15 -16.72
C LEU A 112 16.56 10.01 -16.23
N ALA A 113 16.02 10.11 -15.02
CA ALA A 113 15.10 9.12 -14.47
C ALA A 113 13.83 8.96 -15.33
N ALA A 114 13.21 10.07 -15.76
CA ALA A 114 12.06 10.06 -16.66
C ALA A 114 12.38 9.40 -18.00
N GLY A 115 13.53 9.71 -18.59
CA GLY A 115 14.00 9.11 -19.85
C GLY A 115 14.24 7.60 -19.71
N LEU A 116 14.86 7.17 -18.62
CA LEU A 116 15.08 5.75 -18.32
C LEU A 116 13.75 4.99 -18.22
N ILE A 117 12.82 5.48 -17.42
CA ILE A 117 11.52 4.85 -17.21
C ILE A 117 10.73 4.74 -18.52
N ARG A 118 10.66 5.81 -19.32
CA ARG A 118 9.99 5.78 -20.63
C ARG A 118 10.62 4.80 -21.63
N GLY A 119 11.93 4.59 -21.53
CA GLY A 119 12.67 3.62 -22.34
C GLY A 119 12.57 2.19 -21.84
N GLY A 120 11.67 1.87 -20.89
CA GLY A 120 11.52 0.53 -20.27
C GLY A 120 12.63 0.18 -19.27
N GLY A 121 13.51 1.15 -18.95
CA GLY A 121 14.55 0.98 -17.94
C GLY A 121 13.97 0.92 -16.52
N LYS A 122 14.52 0.04 -15.69
CA LYS A 122 14.13 -0.12 -14.29
C LYS A 122 15.09 0.64 -13.38
N ILE A 123 14.56 1.15 -12.26
CA ILE A 123 15.35 1.83 -11.23
C ILE A 123 15.17 1.06 -9.92
N ALA A 124 16.26 0.52 -9.37
CA ALA A 124 16.24 -0.17 -8.09
C ALA A 124 16.47 0.82 -6.92
N PHE A 125 15.98 0.47 -5.72
CA PHE A 125 16.30 1.17 -4.49
C PHE A 125 17.21 0.30 -3.61
N ALA A 126 18.49 0.56 -3.62
CA ALA A 126 19.50 -0.20 -2.90
C ALA A 126 19.70 0.37 -1.49
N LEU A 127 18.84 -0.04 -0.56
CA LEU A 127 18.77 0.47 0.80
C LEU A 127 19.40 -0.49 1.81
N THR A 128 19.02 -1.76 1.79
CA THR A 128 19.35 -2.75 2.81
C THR A 128 20.67 -3.48 2.56
N GLU A 129 21.24 -4.04 3.61
CA GLU A 129 22.45 -4.85 3.63
C GLU A 129 22.17 -6.19 4.30
N ARG A 130 23.08 -7.16 4.16
CA ARG A 130 22.89 -8.53 4.67
C ARG A 130 22.62 -8.57 6.17
N THR A 131 23.27 -7.71 6.93
CA THR A 131 23.17 -7.63 8.39
C THR A 131 22.30 -6.45 8.87
N HIS A 132 21.91 -5.53 7.96
CA HIS A 132 21.22 -4.28 8.27
C HIS A 132 19.97 -4.10 7.40
N GLY A 133 18.83 -4.67 7.85
CA GLY A 133 17.53 -4.52 7.20
C GLY A 133 16.78 -3.28 7.72
N GLY A 134 16.22 -3.38 8.92
CA GLY A 134 15.47 -2.28 9.54
C GLY A 134 16.34 -1.22 10.23
N ASP A 135 17.58 -1.56 10.57
CA ASP A 135 18.55 -0.66 11.21
C ASP A 135 19.39 0.08 10.16
N LEU A 136 18.78 1.04 9.51
CA LEU A 136 19.41 1.79 8.41
C LEU A 136 20.65 2.59 8.83
N LEU A 137 20.71 3.03 10.07
CA LEU A 137 21.84 3.82 10.58
C LEU A 137 23.11 2.96 10.82
N ALA A 138 22.98 1.65 10.82
CA ALA A 138 24.09 0.71 10.92
C ALA A 138 24.68 0.32 9.54
N ASN A 139 24.06 0.75 8.43
CA ASN A 139 24.56 0.44 7.08
C ASN A 139 26.04 0.77 6.91
N GLU A 140 26.77 -0.12 6.23
CA GLU A 140 28.23 -0.09 6.09
C GLU A 140 28.71 0.34 4.71
N LEU A 141 27.89 0.17 3.63
CA LEU A 141 28.27 0.61 2.28
C LEU A 141 28.64 2.10 2.33
N GLU A 142 29.88 2.40 1.93
CA GLU A 142 30.41 3.75 1.99
C GLU A 142 30.61 4.38 0.60
N ALA A 143 30.54 5.70 0.55
CA ALA A 143 30.91 6.50 -0.62
C ALA A 143 31.87 7.60 -0.17
N ARG A 144 33.15 7.44 -0.49
CA ARG A 144 34.21 8.38 -0.13
C ARG A 144 34.43 9.40 -1.23
N GLU A 145 34.64 10.66 -0.84
CA GLU A 145 34.97 11.72 -1.79
C GLU A 145 36.42 11.55 -2.32
N ASP A 146 36.57 11.66 -3.62
CA ASP A 146 37.84 11.61 -4.36
C ASP A 146 37.80 12.63 -5.51
N GLY A 147 38.19 13.86 -5.20
CA GLY A 147 38.09 14.99 -6.13
C GLY A 147 36.63 15.30 -6.51
N ASP A 148 36.31 15.22 -7.79
CA ASP A 148 34.97 15.43 -8.36
C ASP A 148 34.11 14.17 -8.40
N ARG A 149 34.57 13.08 -7.78
CA ARG A 149 33.92 11.75 -7.77
C ARG A 149 33.64 11.27 -6.36
N LEU A 150 32.83 10.23 -6.29
CA LEU A 150 32.60 9.42 -5.11
C LEU A 150 33.01 7.97 -5.44
N LEU A 151 33.84 7.38 -4.57
CA LEU A 151 34.23 5.97 -4.67
C LEU A 151 33.35 5.14 -3.74
N ILE A 152 32.54 4.26 -4.33
CA ILE A 152 31.58 3.40 -3.62
C ILE A 152 32.24 2.06 -3.34
N SER A 153 32.17 1.60 -2.08
CA SER A 153 32.65 0.29 -1.66
C SER A 153 31.66 -0.33 -0.67
N GLY A 154 31.39 -1.64 -0.82
CA GLY A 154 30.50 -2.41 0.05
C GLY A 154 29.42 -3.15 -0.71
N GLU A 155 28.50 -3.78 0.04
CA GLU A 155 27.46 -4.65 -0.48
C GLU A 155 26.06 -4.09 -0.19
N LYS A 156 25.13 -4.23 -1.14
CA LYS A 156 23.69 -4.12 -0.92
C LYS A 156 23.03 -5.46 -1.22
N TRP A 157 22.09 -5.86 -0.36
CA TRP A 157 21.48 -7.19 -0.42
C TRP A 157 19.98 -7.16 -0.16
N LEU A 158 19.25 -8.13 -0.72
CA LEU A 158 17.80 -8.18 -0.82
C LEU A 158 17.22 -6.96 -1.54
N ILE A 159 17.83 -6.64 -2.68
CA ILE A 159 17.43 -5.53 -3.53
C ILE A 159 16.59 -6.06 -4.69
N GLY A 160 15.35 -5.61 -4.77
CA GLY A 160 14.47 -5.93 -5.88
C GLY A 160 14.99 -5.32 -7.18
N ASN A 161 14.99 -6.13 -8.24
CA ASN A 161 15.53 -5.78 -9.55
C ASN A 161 17.00 -5.34 -9.56
N ALA A 162 17.83 -5.74 -8.57
CA ALA A 162 19.24 -5.31 -8.55
C ALA A 162 19.97 -5.64 -9.83
N THR A 163 19.78 -6.85 -10.36
CA THR A 163 20.40 -7.30 -11.61
C THR A 163 19.78 -6.62 -12.83
N ARG A 164 18.46 -6.46 -12.84
CA ARG A 164 17.67 -6.01 -14.00
C ARG A 164 17.54 -4.50 -14.14
N SER A 165 17.84 -3.74 -13.08
CA SER A 165 17.75 -2.28 -13.13
C SER A 165 18.83 -1.67 -14.03
N THR A 166 18.44 -0.64 -14.76
CA THR A 166 19.37 0.20 -15.55
C THR A 166 20.09 1.21 -14.67
N ALA A 167 19.39 1.73 -13.66
CA ALA A 167 19.93 2.63 -12.66
C ALA A 167 19.49 2.21 -11.27
N MET A 168 20.11 2.76 -10.24
CA MET A 168 19.71 2.55 -8.86
C MET A 168 19.93 3.80 -8.01
N THR A 169 19.05 3.95 -7.01
CA THR A 169 19.23 4.87 -5.91
C THR A 169 19.89 4.11 -4.77
N LEU A 170 21.11 4.51 -4.42
CA LEU A 170 21.97 3.86 -3.42
C LEU A 170 21.95 4.66 -2.12
N PHE A 171 21.69 4.00 -1.01
CA PHE A 171 21.89 4.55 0.34
C PHE A 171 23.30 4.25 0.81
N ALA A 172 24.13 5.30 0.98
CA ALA A 172 25.54 5.17 1.26
C ALA A 172 25.98 6.06 2.41
N ARG A 173 26.89 5.54 3.25
CA ARG A 173 27.57 6.31 4.28
C ARG A 173 28.57 7.25 3.62
N THR A 174 28.43 8.55 3.87
CA THR A 174 29.30 9.60 3.31
C THR A 174 30.08 10.35 4.37
N GLN A 175 29.89 10.02 5.66
CA GLN A 175 30.63 10.61 6.79
C GLN A 175 31.00 9.53 7.81
N ALA A 176 32.26 9.54 8.27
CA ALA A 176 32.78 8.55 9.20
C ALA A 176 32.07 8.56 10.57
N GLN A 177 31.64 9.75 11.04
CA GLN A 177 30.99 9.90 12.35
C GLN A 177 29.61 9.20 12.41
N GLY A 178 29.01 8.81 11.26
CA GLY A 178 27.70 8.18 11.23
C GLY A 178 26.55 9.10 11.70
N GLY A 179 25.51 8.49 12.28
CA GLY A 179 24.28 9.17 12.68
C GLY A 179 23.39 9.53 11.49
N PRO A 180 22.20 10.14 11.72
CA PRO A 180 21.22 10.39 10.64
C PRO A 180 21.76 11.27 9.49
N ARG A 181 22.70 12.17 9.78
CA ARG A 181 23.36 13.03 8.78
C ARG A 181 24.61 12.40 8.15
N GLY A 182 24.98 11.18 8.55
CA GLY A 182 26.13 10.46 8.02
C GLY A 182 25.91 9.85 6.64
N PHE A 183 24.67 9.87 6.11
CA PHE A 183 24.28 9.17 4.89
C PHE A 183 23.80 10.10 3.80
N SER A 184 24.06 9.70 2.55
CA SER A 184 23.52 10.34 1.34
C SER A 184 22.85 9.30 0.44
N LEU A 185 21.95 9.76 -0.43
CA LEU A 185 21.43 8.97 -1.55
C LEU A 185 22.19 9.34 -2.82
N LEU A 186 22.53 8.33 -3.62
CA LEU A 186 23.24 8.48 -4.90
C LEU A 186 22.40 7.87 -6.01
N PHE A 187 22.18 8.60 -7.11
CA PHE A 187 21.53 8.09 -8.30
C PHE A 187 22.59 7.63 -9.29
N ALA A 188 22.77 6.32 -9.44
CA ALA A 188 23.80 5.71 -10.26
C ALA A 188 23.19 5.02 -11.50
N ASP A 189 23.51 5.50 -12.67
CA ASP A 189 23.23 4.82 -13.96
C ASP A 189 24.30 3.74 -14.18
N LYS A 190 23.91 2.46 -14.09
CA LYS A 190 24.84 1.32 -14.19
C LYS A 190 25.55 1.23 -15.55
N ARG A 191 24.97 1.80 -16.60
CA ARG A 191 25.58 1.81 -17.93
C ARG A 191 26.84 2.68 -18.01
N LEU A 192 26.98 3.63 -17.07
CA LEU A 192 28.11 4.56 -16.98
C LEU A 192 29.17 4.11 -15.97
N LEU A 193 28.93 3.02 -15.23
CA LEU A 193 29.88 2.49 -14.27
C LEU A 193 30.92 1.59 -14.95
N ASP A 194 32.12 1.58 -14.40
CA ASP A 194 33.13 0.61 -14.80
C ASP A 194 32.69 -0.81 -14.40
N SER A 195 32.47 -1.66 -15.38
CA SER A 195 32.01 -3.04 -15.18
C SER A 195 32.94 -3.90 -14.34
N ALA A 196 34.22 -3.53 -14.21
CA ALA A 196 35.18 -4.23 -13.34
C ALA A 196 35.06 -3.82 -11.87
N SER A 197 34.38 -2.72 -11.57
CA SER A 197 34.25 -2.15 -10.21
C SER A 197 32.99 -2.58 -9.46
N PHE A 198 32.13 -3.40 -10.06
CA PHE A 198 30.95 -3.96 -9.38
C PHE A 198 30.55 -5.33 -9.95
N HIS A 199 29.86 -6.11 -9.15
CA HIS A 199 29.25 -7.37 -9.60
C HIS A 199 27.92 -7.60 -8.89
N HIS A 200 27.01 -8.33 -9.56
CA HIS A 200 25.73 -8.72 -8.99
C HIS A 200 25.86 -9.99 -8.18
N LEU A 201 25.09 -10.07 -7.09
CA LEU A 201 24.97 -11.26 -6.29
C LEU A 201 23.86 -12.19 -6.86
N PRO A 202 23.91 -13.49 -6.57
CA PRO A 202 22.90 -14.44 -7.02
C PRO A 202 21.49 -14.08 -6.54
N LYS A 203 20.48 -14.48 -7.34
CA LYS A 203 19.07 -14.39 -6.95
C LYS A 203 18.84 -15.18 -5.66
N VAL A 204 18.08 -14.60 -4.74
CA VAL A 204 17.66 -15.22 -3.49
C VAL A 204 16.34 -15.94 -3.70
N LYS A 205 16.24 -17.21 -3.25
CA LYS A 205 14.99 -17.97 -3.28
C LYS A 205 14.08 -17.54 -2.14
N THR A 206 12.80 -17.35 -2.44
CA THR A 206 11.79 -16.83 -1.52
C THR A 206 10.58 -17.77 -1.41
N VAL A 207 9.80 -17.64 -0.34
CA VAL A 207 8.57 -18.44 -0.12
C VAL A 207 7.45 -17.99 -1.06
N GLY A 208 7.25 -16.69 -1.18
CA GLY A 208 6.33 -16.02 -2.11
C GLY A 208 7.10 -15.08 -3.02
N LEU A 209 6.42 -14.46 -3.99
CA LEU A 209 7.05 -13.64 -5.05
C LEU A 209 8.21 -14.37 -5.73
N ARG A 210 8.07 -15.67 -5.95
CA ARG A 210 9.16 -16.55 -6.37
C ARG A 210 9.75 -16.18 -7.72
N GLY A 211 8.93 -15.60 -8.60
CA GLY A 211 9.37 -15.05 -9.89
C GLY A 211 10.06 -13.68 -9.80
N ALA A 212 9.94 -12.94 -8.69
CA ALA A 212 10.61 -11.65 -8.54
C ALA A 212 12.14 -11.79 -8.56
N GLU A 213 12.82 -10.81 -9.12
CA GLU A 213 14.28 -10.73 -9.06
C GLU A 213 14.67 -10.00 -7.78
N LEU A 214 15.09 -10.77 -6.80
CA LEU A 214 15.60 -10.31 -5.51
C LEU A 214 17.02 -10.80 -5.35
N SER A 215 17.99 -9.90 -5.36
CA SER A 215 19.42 -10.24 -5.32
C SER A 215 20.22 -9.18 -4.57
N GLY A 216 21.41 -8.86 -5.02
CA GLY A 216 22.24 -7.80 -4.47
C GLY A 216 23.29 -7.33 -5.44
N ILE A 217 24.10 -6.39 -4.98
CA ILE A 217 25.21 -5.81 -5.73
C ILE A 217 26.35 -5.48 -4.78
N CYS A 218 27.56 -5.79 -5.21
CA CYS A 218 28.79 -5.48 -4.50
C CYS A 218 29.61 -4.50 -5.33
N PHE A 219 30.17 -3.48 -4.67
CA PHE A 219 31.01 -2.45 -5.26
C PHE A 219 32.44 -2.51 -4.67
N ASP A 220 33.44 -2.39 -5.54
CA ASP A 220 34.84 -2.23 -5.16
C ASP A 220 35.40 -0.93 -5.74
N ARG A 221 35.46 0.12 -4.93
CA ARG A 221 35.91 1.47 -5.30
C ARG A 221 35.25 1.98 -6.60
N CYS A 222 33.99 1.66 -6.80
CA CYS A 222 33.25 2.06 -7.99
C CYS A 222 33.06 3.57 -8.04
N ALA A 223 33.60 4.20 -9.07
CA ALA A 223 33.56 5.66 -9.21
C ALA A 223 32.23 6.13 -9.81
N VAL A 224 31.59 7.09 -9.14
CA VAL A 224 30.44 7.85 -9.66
C VAL A 224 30.75 9.35 -9.58
N PRO A 225 30.20 10.19 -10.46
CA PRO A 225 30.34 11.65 -10.33
C PRO A 225 29.77 12.15 -8.99
N ALA A 226 30.37 13.19 -8.40
CA ALA A 226 29.80 13.82 -7.20
C ALA A 226 28.36 14.33 -7.42
N ALA A 227 28.01 14.69 -8.66
CA ALA A 227 26.65 15.05 -9.10
C ALA A 227 25.63 13.90 -9.04
N ALA A 228 26.07 12.65 -8.81
CA ALA A 228 25.15 11.53 -8.56
C ALA A 228 24.40 11.67 -7.21
N ARG A 229 24.87 12.54 -6.31
CA ARG A 229 24.20 12.77 -5.02
C ARG A 229 22.82 13.40 -5.23
N ILE A 230 21.79 12.78 -4.62
CA ILE A 230 20.43 13.29 -4.59
C ILE A 230 20.29 14.24 -3.39
N GLY A 231 19.94 15.48 -3.67
CA GLY A 231 19.76 16.48 -2.62
C GLY A 231 21.05 16.88 -1.88
N PRO A 232 20.93 17.55 -0.72
CA PRO A 232 22.07 17.99 0.08
C PRO A 232 22.87 16.81 0.66
N ARG A 233 24.17 17.05 0.91
CA ARG A 233 25.02 16.09 1.63
C ARG A 233 24.45 15.78 3.01
N GLY A 234 24.37 14.51 3.37
CA GLY A 234 23.88 14.06 4.67
C GLY A 234 22.36 14.03 4.82
N SER A 235 21.60 14.28 3.74
CA SER A 235 20.12 14.17 3.74
C SER A 235 19.60 12.78 3.39
N GLY A 236 20.48 11.80 3.13
CA GLY A 236 20.07 10.50 2.57
C GLY A 236 19.10 9.73 3.46
N PHE A 237 19.28 9.74 4.78
CA PHE A 237 18.39 9.07 5.71
C PHE A 237 16.98 9.69 5.71
N GLU A 238 16.88 11.01 5.75
CA GLU A 238 15.61 11.72 5.68
C GLU A 238 14.88 11.47 4.35
N LEU A 239 15.61 11.60 3.24
CA LEU A 239 15.04 11.39 1.91
C LEU A 239 14.58 9.94 1.68
N ALA A 240 15.33 8.96 2.18
CA ALA A 240 14.92 7.55 2.13
C ALA A 240 13.59 7.33 2.89
N LEU A 241 13.46 7.86 4.10
CA LEU A 241 12.24 7.74 4.89
C LEU A 241 11.05 8.48 4.25
N LYS A 242 11.25 9.65 3.65
CA LYS A 242 10.22 10.38 2.90
C LYS A 242 9.75 9.60 1.68
N ALA A 243 10.65 8.99 0.92
CA ALA A 243 10.30 8.12 -0.20
C ALA A 243 9.49 6.90 0.26
N LEU A 244 9.91 6.26 1.36
CA LEU A 244 9.18 5.14 1.94
C LEU A 244 7.78 5.51 2.46
N GLN A 245 7.51 6.74 2.90
CA GLN A 245 6.14 7.16 3.27
C GLN A 245 5.17 7.03 2.09
N VAL A 246 5.60 7.40 0.90
CA VAL A 246 4.77 7.31 -0.31
C VAL A 246 4.50 5.85 -0.67
N THR A 247 5.54 5.03 -0.77
CA THR A 247 5.39 3.63 -1.18
C THR A 247 4.69 2.77 -0.14
N ARG A 248 4.86 3.04 1.15
CA ARG A 248 4.10 2.37 2.22
C ARG A 248 2.59 2.52 2.06
N ILE A 249 2.12 3.67 1.61
CA ILE A 249 0.70 3.87 1.30
C ILE A 249 0.33 3.06 0.05
N LEU A 250 1.11 3.13 -1.02
CA LEU A 250 0.83 2.42 -2.27
C LEU A 250 0.89 0.89 -2.13
N CYS A 251 1.74 0.36 -1.23
CA CYS A 251 1.78 -1.08 -0.91
C CYS A 251 0.43 -1.63 -0.40
N THR A 252 -0.46 -0.77 0.13
CA THR A 252 -1.82 -1.21 0.52
C THR A 252 -2.62 -1.70 -0.69
N GLY A 253 -2.36 -1.15 -1.89
CA GLY A 253 -2.95 -1.63 -3.14
C GLY A 253 -2.53 -3.07 -3.47
N LEU A 254 -1.28 -3.44 -3.17
CA LEU A 254 -0.78 -4.81 -3.33
C LEU A 254 -1.56 -5.78 -2.43
N SER A 255 -1.70 -5.46 -1.14
CA SER A 255 -2.48 -6.28 -0.20
C SER A 255 -3.94 -6.38 -0.59
N LEU A 256 -4.58 -5.25 -0.94
CA LEU A 256 -6.00 -5.22 -1.31
C LEU A 256 -6.28 -5.97 -2.62
N GLY A 257 -5.35 -5.92 -3.59
CA GLY A 257 -5.46 -6.71 -4.83
C GLY A 257 -5.41 -8.21 -4.56
N ALA A 258 -4.44 -8.66 -3.76
CA ALA A 258 -4.33 -10.06 -3.36
C ALA A 258 -5.54 -10.51 -2.53
N GLY A 259 -6.03 -9.66 -1.59
CA GLY A 259 -7.21 -9.91 -0.78
C GLY A 259 -8.50 -10.03 -1.61
N ASP A 260 -8.68 -9.18 -2.63
CA ASP A 260 -9.81 -9.28 -3.57
C ASP A 260 -9.83 -10.64 -4.27
N THR A 261 -8.70 -11.06 -4.84
CA THR A 261 -8.60 -12.36 -5.51
C THR A 261 -8.82 -13.52 -4.55
N ALA A 262 -8.23 -13.48 -3.37
CA ALA A 262 -8.40 -14.52 -2.37
C ALA A 262 -9.88 -14.67 -1.94
N LEU A 263 -10.56 -13.54 -1.68
CA LEU A 263 -11.99 -13.55 -1.32
C LEU A 263 -12.85 -14.05 -2.49
N ARG A 264 -12.56 -13.62 -3.71
CA ARG A 264 -13.31 -14.04 -4.91
C ARG A 264 -13.23 -15.55 -5.14
N LEU A 265 -12.03 -16.11 -5.03
CA LEU A 265 -11.82 -17.56 -5.13
C LEU A 265 -12.51 -18.33 -3.99
N ALA A 266 -12.51 -17.79 -2.77
CA ALA A 266 -13.21 -18.39 -1.64
C ALA A 266 -14.73 -18.33 -1.79
N VAL A 267 -15.28 -17.24 -2.33
CA VAL A 267 -16.73 -17.13 -2.66
C VAL A 267 -17.11 -18.12 -3.76
N ASP A 268 -16.33 -18.17 -4.85
CA ASP A 268 -16.57 -19.14 -5.93
C ASP A 268 -16.56 -20.58 -5.41
N PHE A 269 -15.56 -20.93 -4.60
CA PHE A 269 -15.50 -22.23 -3.93
C PHE A 269 -16.75 -22.48 -3.08
N ALA A 270 -17.13 -21.52 -2.24
CA ALA A 270 -18.22 -21.69 -1.30
C ALA A 270 -19.59 -21.89 -1.99
N VAL A 271 -19.84 -21.23 -3.11
CA VAL A 271 -21.12 -21.35 -3.84
C VAL A 271 -21.16 -22.60 -4.74
N THR A 272 -20.00 -23.06 -5.22
CA THR A 272 -19.94 -24.23 -6.15
C THR A 272 -19.77 -25.56 -5.42
N ARG A 273 -19.02 -25.59 -4.31
CA ARG A 273 -18.72 -26.81 -3.58
C ARG A 273 -19.94 -27.32 -2.80
N ARG A 274 -20.34 -28.56 -3.07
CA ARG A 274 -21.46 -29.23 -2.38
C ARG A 274 -20.95 -30.07 -1.22
N LEU A 275 -21.55 -29.86 -0.03
CA LEU A 275 -21.32 -30.61 1.21
C LEU A 275 -22.65 -30.71 1.99
N TYR A 276 -22.90 -31.85 2.64
CA TYR A 276 -24.05 -32.05 3.54
C TYR A 276 -25.42 -31.71 2.90
N GLY A 277 -25.58 -31.92 1.58
CA GLY A 277 -26.85 -31.64 0.89
C GLY A 277 -27.03 -30.19 0.43
N GLY A 278 -26.12 -29.27 0.78
CA GLY A 278 -26.11 -27.86 0.35
C GLY A 278 -24.78 -27.44 -0.26
N SER A 279 -24.57 -26.16 -0.43
CA SER A 279 -23.27 -25.55 -0.75
C SER A 279 -22.49 -25.24 0.53
N VAL A 280 -21.18 -25.02 0.42
CA VAL A 280 -20.38 -24.52 1.55
C VAL A 280 -20.89 -23.16 2.02
N PHE A 281 -21.41 -22.33 1.12
CA PHE A 281 -22.02 -21.04 1.45
C PHE A 281 -23.27 -21.17 2.35
N ASP A 282 -23.98 -22.30 2.31
CA ASP A 282 -25.13 -22.55 3.17
C ASP A 282 -24.73 -22.84 4.63
N ILE A 283 -23.45 -23.14 4.88
CA ILE A 283 -22.90 -23.33 6.23
C ILE A 283 -22.74 -21.96 6.90
N PRO A 284 -23.45 -21.69 8.03
CA PRO A 284 -23.46 -20.37 8.67
C PRO A 284 -22.05 -19.82 8.97
N HIS A 285 -21.14 -20.63 9.50
CA HIS A 285 -19.77 -20.21 9.80
C HIS A 285 -18.99 -19.79 8.53
N ALA A 286 -19.08 -20.54 7.42
CA ALA A 286 -18.43 -20.19 6.18
C ALA A 286 -19.00 -18.89 5.59
N ARG A 287 -20.32 -18.73 5.59
CA ARG A 287 -21.01 -17.52 5.13
C ARG A 287 -20.60 -16.29 5.93
N SER A 288 -20.64 -16.39 7.27
CA SER A 288 -20.21 -15.32 8.16
C SER A 288 -18.72 -14.97 7.98
N THR A 289 -17.84 -15.96 7.79
CA THR A 289 -16.42 -15.73 7.51
C THR A 289 -16.22 -14.93 6.22
N LEU A 290 -16.91 -15.28 5.13
CA LEU A 290 -16.86 -14.57 3.86
C LEU A 290 -17.38 -13.13 3.98
N ALA A 291 -18.50 -12.92 4.70
CA ALA A 291 -19.08 -11.60 4.93
C ALA A 291 -18.14 -10.69 5.75
N ASN A 292 -17.53 -11.25 6.80
CA ASN A 292 -16.55 -10.53 7.62
C ASN A 292 -15.28 -10.19 6.83
N ALA A 293 -14.79 -11.10 6.00
CA ALA A 293 -13.66 -10.85 5.11
C ALA A 293 -13.96 -9.70 4.14
N PHE A 294 -15.17 -9.67 3.56
CA PHE A 294 -15.62 -8.58 2.70
C PHE A 294 -15.65 -7.25 3.44
N LEU A 295 -16.21 -7.20 4.65
CA LEU A 295 -16.26 -6.00 5.48
C LEU A 295 -14.86 -5.49 5.82
N ASP A 296 -13.94 -6.40 6.22
CA ASP A 296 -12.56 -6.05 6.55
C ASP A 296 -11.83 -5.45 5.33
N LEU A 297 -12.05 -5.97 4.12
CA LEU A 297 -11.49 -5.39 2.89
C LEU A 297 -12.06 -3.99 2.60
N LEU A 298 -13.36 -3.75 2.82
CA LEU A 298 -13.97 -2.43 2.63
C LEU A 298 -13.43 -1.40 3.63
N ILE A 299 -13.23 -1.80 4.90
CA ILE A 299 -12.59 -0.95 5.91
C ILE A 299 -11.15 -0.60 5.51
N CYS A 300 -10.37 -1.60 5.09
CA CYS A 300 -9.01 -1.40 4.60
C CYS A 300 -8.96 -0.46 3.38
N ASP A 301 -9.95 -0.56 2.51
CA ASP A 301 -10.06 0.27 1.31
C ASP A 301 -10.30 1.75 1.66
N CYS A 302 -11.19 2.03 2.62
CA CYS A 302 -11.38 3.40 3.11
C CYS A 302 -10.06 4.00 3.66
N VAL A 303 -9.27 3.21 4.41
CA VAL A 303 -7.97 3.65 4.91
C VAL A 303 -6.98 3.89 3.76
N ALA A 304 -6.89 2.96 2.81
CA ALA A 304 -5.93 3.04 1.71
C ALA A 304 -6.20 4.20 0.76
N ILE A 305 -7.46 4.38 0.33
CA ILE A 305 -7.87 5.49 -0.55
C ILE A 305 -7.64 6.83 0.14
N SER A 306 -8.07 6.96 1.40
CA SER A 306 -7.89 8.20 2.15
C SER A 306 -6.41 8.52 2.36
N ALA A 307 -5.56 7.52 2.66
CA ALA A 307 -4.13 7.72 2.81
C ALA A 307 -3.46 8.15 1.49
N ALA A 308 -3.86 7.57 0.35
CA ALA A 308 -3.35 7.97 -0.96
C ALA A 308 -3.72 9.43 -1.29
N ARG A 309 -4.94 9.84 -0.98
CA ARG A 309 -5.40 11.23 -1.14
C ARG A 309 -4.69 12.20 -0.18
N ALA A 310 -4.44 11.75 1.06
CA ALA A 310 -3.75 12.54 2.07
C ALA A 310 -2.30 12.88 1.69
N LEU A 311 -1.61 12.07 0.88
CA LEU A 311 -0.28 12.39 0.35
C LEU A 311 -0.25 13.72 -0.41
N GLN A 312 -1.34 14.08 -1.05
CA GLN A 312 -1.46 15.34 -1.80
C GLN A 312 -2.17 16.43 -1.00
N ALA A 313 -3.21 16.08 -0.24
CA ALA A 313 -4.01 17.03 0.51
C ALA A 313 -3.34 17.54 1.79
N CYS A 314 -2.58 16.68 2.49
CA CYS A 314 -1.89 16.99 3.74
C CYS A 314 -0.54 16.27 3.85
N PRO A 315 0.44 16.54 2.94
CA PRO A 315 1.72 15.82 2.90
C PRO A 315 2.54 15.93 4.19
N GLY A 316 2.36 16.99 4.99
CA GLY A 316 2.98 17.13 6.33
C GLY A 316 2.52 16.09 7.35
N GLN A 317 1.42 15.38 7.09
CA GLN A 317 0.90 14.29 7.94
C GLN A 317 1.23 12.89 7.38
N ALA A 318 1.98 12.80 6.27
CA ALA A 318 2.27 11.53 5.59
C ALA A 318 2.94 10.49 6.50
N SER A 319 3.69 10.91 7.53
CA SER A 319 4.32 10.02 8.50
C SER A 319 3.30 9.18 9.28
N VAL A 320 2.16 9.76 9.64
CA VAL A 320 1.06 9.07 10.35
C VAL A 320 0.26 8.22 9.37
N TRP A 321 -0.21 8.81 8.27
CA TRP A 321 -1.00 8.12 7.26
C TRP A 321 -0.30 6.87 6.72
N SER A 322 1.00 6.99 6.40
CA SER A 322 1.79 5.86 5.90
C SER A 322 1.99 4.78 6.96
N ALA A 323 2.25 5.15 8.20
CA ALA A 323 2.45 4.18 9.27
C ALA A 323 1.14 3.43 9.62
N VAL A 324 0.01 4.13 9.68
CA VAL A 324 -1.31 3.49 9.88
C VAL A 324 -1.64 2.58 8.70
N ALA A 325 -1.58 3.07 7.47
CA ALA A 325 -1.93 2.29 6.29
C ALA A 325 -1.07 1.03 6.16
N LYS A 326 0.25 1.16 6.32
CA LYS A 326 1.20 0.05 6.20
C LYS A 326 1.10 -0.96 7.36
N PHE A 327 0.68 -0.54 8.55
CA PHE A 327 0.39 -1.44 9.65
C PHE A 327 -0.97 -2.12 9.48
N PHE A 328 -2.03 -1.33 9.30
CA PHE A 328 -3.41 -1.81 9.42
C PHE A 328 -3.84 -2.67 8.23
N VAL A 329 -3.58 -2.23 6.99
CA VAL A 329 -4.10 -2.89 5.79
C VAL A 329 -3.46 -4.25 5.56
N PRO A 330 -2.12 -4.41 5.49
CA PRO A 330 -1.51 -5.71 5.28
C PRO A 330 -1.84 -6.71 6.40
N ALA A 331 -1.79 -6.29 7.67
CA ALA A 331 -2.09 -7.18 8.80
C ALA A 331 -3.55 -7.67 8.79
N THR A 332 -4.49 -6.81 8.38
CA THR A 332 -5.91 -7.18 8.24
C THR A 332 -6.10 -8.14 7.08
N VAL A 333 -5.47 -7.89 5.92
CA VAL A 333 -5.57 -8.76 4.74
C VAL A 333 -4.94 -10.13 5.02
N GLU A 334 -3.82 -10.22 5.73
CA GLU A 334 -3.24 -11.50 6.16
C GLU A 334 -4.21 -12.29 7.06
N LYS A 335 -4.90 -11.59 7.99
CA LYS A 335 -5.94 -12.22 8.82
C LYS A 335 -7.10 -12.72 7.94
N VAL A 336 -7.58 -11.91 7.01
CA VAL A 336 -8.63 -12.27 6.05
C VAL A 336 -8.24 -13.54 5.28
N MET A 337 -7.05 -13.59 4.71
CA MET A 337 -6.59 -14.76 3.95
C MET A 337 -6.50 -16.02 4.81
N ARG A 338 -6.05 -15.91 6.04
CA ARG A 338 -6.03 -17.04 6.99
C ARG A 338 -7.43 -17.55 7.29
N ASP A 339 -8.38 -16.64 7.54
CA ASP A 339 -9.78 -17.01 7.81
C ASP A 339 -10.43 -17.64 6.57
N LEU A 340 -10.16 -17.12 5.37
CA LEU A 340 -10.62 -17.68 4.10
C LEU A 340 -10.03 -19.07 3.80
N SER A 341 -8.79 -19.36 4.25
CA SER A 341 -8.18 -20.68 4.08
C SER A 341 -8.99 -21.78 4.78
N VAL A 342 -9.65 -21.44 5.90
CA VAL A 342 -10.55 -22.38 6.60
C VAL A 342 -11.78 -22.69 5.77
N VAL A 343 -12.31 -21.73 5.02
CA VAL A 343 -13.46 -21.93 4.10
C VAL A 343 -13.07 -22.88 2.96
N LEU A 344 -11.88 -22.71 2.37
CA LEU A 344 -11.38 -23.60 1.31
C LEU A 344 -11.01 -24.99 1.82
N GLY A 345 -10.73 -25.13 3.12
CA GLY A 345 -10.25 -26.39 3.70
C GLY A 345 -8.96 -26.85 3.03
N ALA A 346 -8.75 -28.14 2.86
CA ALA A 346 -7.52 -28.69 2.27
C ALA A 346 -7.19 -28.15 0.85
N ARG A 347 -8.14 -27.54 0.15
CA ARG A 347 -7.92 -26.99 -1.20
C ARG A 347 -6.93 -25.83 -1.21
N PHE A 348 -6.90 -25.01 -0.14
CA PHE A 348 -5.95 -23.89 -0.08
C PHE A 348 -4.48 -24.36 -0.06
N PHE A 349 -4.22 -25.60 0.34
CA PHE A 349 -2.89 -26.17 0.49
C PHE A 349 -2.36 -26.84 -0.78
N LEU A 350 -3.23 -27.06 -1.77
CA LEU A 350 -2.88 -27.66 -3.05
C LEU A 350 -2.40 -26.56 -4.02
N ARG A 351 -1.24 -26.79 -4.64
CA ARG A 351 -0.62 -25.83 -5.56
C ARG A 351 -1.26 -25.85 -6.95
N ASP A 352 -1.74 -27.01 -7.39
CA ASP A 352 -2.27 -27.25 -8.73
C ASP A 352 -3.49 -28.19 -8.73
N GLY A 353 -3.96 -28.56 -9.91
CA GLY A 353 -5.02 -29.56 -10.10
C GLY A 353 -6.44 -29.06 -9.79
N HIS A 354 -6.64 -27.76 -9.58
CA HIS A 354 -7.96 -27.16 -9.36
C HIS A 354 -7.99 -25.66 -9.67
N GLN A 355 -9.19 -25.13 -9.95
CA GLN A 355 -9.41 -23.73 -10.37
C GLN A 355 -9.11 -22.68 -9.29
N TRP A 356 -8.94 -23.06 -8.03
CA TRP A 356 -8.64 -22.14 -6.91
C TRP A 356 -7.15 -22.09 -6.55
N SER A 357 -6.27 -22.67 -7.36
CA SER A 357 -4.81 -22.77 -7.09
C SER A 357 -4.16 -21.41 -6.85
N MET A 358 -4.67 -20.34 -7.47
CA MET A 358 -4.15 -18.99 -7.27
C MET A 358 -4.26 -18.50 -5.82
N PHE A 359 -5.18 -19.05 -5.02
CA PHE A 359 -5.37 -18.67 -3.63
C PHE A 359 -4.07 -18.84 -2.80
N GLN A 360 -3.42 -20.00 -2.88
CA GLN A 360 -2.20 -20.25 -2.12
C GLN A 360 -1.03 -19.34 -2.57
N LYS A 361 -0.96 -18.99 -3.87
CA LYS A 361 0.03 -18.05 -4.38
C LYS A 361 -0.21 -16.66 -3.78
N MET A 362 -1.45 -16.16 -3.77
CA MET A 362 -1.80 -14.88 -3.16
C MET A 362 -1.46 -14.84 -1.67
N VAL A 363 -1.68 -15.91 -0.92
CA VAL A 363 -1.31 -16.01 0.50
C VAL A 363 0.20 -15.91 0.70
N ARG A 364 0.99 -16.67 -0.08
CA ARG A 364 2.46 -16.64 0.03
C ARG A 364 3.04 -15.30 -0.37
N ASP A 365 2.58 -14.75 -1.47
CA ASP A 365 3.08 -13.49 -2.02
C ASP A 365 2.74 -12.31 -1.12
N SER A 366 1.52 -12.25 -0.58
CA SER A 366 1.09 -11.14 0.28
C SER A 366 1.78 -11.10 1.63
N SER A 367 2.31 -12.23 2.11
CA SER A 367 2.94 -12.31 3.44
C SER A 367 4.17 -11.41 3.61
N ILE A 368 4.81 -10.99 2.51
CA ILE A 368 5.94 -10.06 2.58
C ILE A 368 5.50 -8.60 2.71
N VAL A 369 4.25 -8.26 2.33
CA VAL A 369 3.81 -6.86 2.30
C VAL A 369 3.79 -6.23 3.70
N SER A 370 3.54 -7.00 4.75
CA SER A 370 3.63 -6.52 6.14
C SER A 370 5.06 -6.37 6.67
N VAL A 371 6.07 -6.82 5.91
CA VAL A 371 7.48 -6.91 6.34
C VAL A 371 8.38 -5.92 5.62
N PHE A 372 8.36 -5.88 4.28
CA PHE A 372 9.26 -5.02 3.52
C PHE A 372 8.94 -3.52 3.73
N GLU A 373 9.89 -2.63 3.43
CA GLU A 373 9.77 -1.16 3.62
C GLU A 373 9.47 -0.73 5.07
N GLY A 374 9.86 -1.56 6.03
CA GLY A 374 9.58 -1.40 7.45
C GLY A 374 8.42 -2.27 7.91
N SER A 375 8.76 -3.25 8.76
CA SER A 375 7.81 -4.21 9.29
C SER A 375 6.69 -3.57 10.12
N THR A 376 5.64 -4.35 10.39
CA THR A 376 4.55 -4.00 11.31
C THR A 376 5.04 -3.37 12.61
N LEU A 377 6.15 -3.91 13.18
CA LEU A 377 6.73 -3.38 14.41
C LEU A 377 7.33 -1.97 14.20
N VAL A 378 8.01 -1.75 13.08
CA VAL A 378 8.60 -0.44 12.74
C VAL A 378 7.50 0.62 12.60
N GLN A 379 6.36 0.28 11.99
CA GLN A 379 5.24 1.20 11.85
C GLN A 379 4.61 1.54 13.20
N LEU A 380 4.43 0.54 14.08
CA LEU A 380 3.92 0.77 15.43
C LEU A 380 4.87 1.61 16.29
N GLN A 381 6.18 1.42 16.15
CA GLN A 381 7.17 2.28 16.82
C GLN A 381 7.10 3.72 16.30
N ALA A 382 7.01 3.90 14.99
CA ALA A 382 6.88 5.23 14.37
C ALA A 382 5.61 5.96 14.84
N LEU A 383 4.48 5.25 14.97
CA LEU A 383 3.26 5.80 15.56
C LEU A 383 3.44 6.09 17.05
N GLY A 384 3.99 5.14 17.80
CA GLY A 384 4.21 5.27 19.25
C GLY A 384 4.99 6.52 19.63
N LEU A 385 6.04 6.85 18.86
CA LEU A 385 6.86 8.04 19.06
C LEU A 385 6.12 9.37 18.80
N GLN A 386 4.97 9.32 18.13
CA GLN A 386 4.18 10.51 17.79
C GLN A 386 2.89 10.63 18.60
N LEU A 387 2.51 9.63 19.43
CA LEU A 387 1.21 9.57 20.10
C LEU A 387 0.91 10.81 20.95
N GLU A 388 1.87 11.34 21.67
CA GLU A 388 1.69 12.56 22.48
C GLU A 388 1.29 13.74 21.58
N GLN A 389 1.98 13.94 20.46
CA GLN A 389 1.69 14.99 19.50
C GLN A 389 0.33 14.77 18.82
N LEU A 390 0.00 13.50 18.48
CA LEU A 390 -1.25 13.14 17.79
C LEU A 390 -2.49 13.25 18.68
N THR A 391 -2.33 13.29 20.00
CA THR A 391 -3.42 13.43 20.98
C THR A 391 -3.50 14.83 21.57
N THR A 392 -2.63 15.75 21.15
CA THR A 392 -2.72 17.17 21.50
C THR A 392 -3.87 17.81 20.73
N GLU A 393 -4.63 18.70 21.39
CA GLU A 393 -5.73 19.41 20.72
C GLU A 393 -5.19 20.25 19.54
N PRO A 394 -5.84 20.19 18.38
CA PRO A 394 -5.39 20.93 17.21
C PRO A 394 -5.41 22.45 17.50
N THR A 395 -4.29 23.10 17.21
CA THR A 395 -4.17 24.57 17.34
C THR A 395 -4.76 25.35 16.18
N ARG A 396 -5.38 24.64 15.21
CA ARG A 396 -5.87 25.21 13.96
C ARG A 396 -7.33 25.66 14.06
N PRO A 397 -7.71 26.72 13.32
CA PRO A 397 -9.10 27.11 13.16
C PRO A 397 -9.93 25.99 12.54
N GLU A 398 -11.13 25.76 13.06
CA GLU A 398 -12.09 24.74 12.61
C GLU A 398 -12.39 24.75 11.10
N PRO A 399 -12.52 25.91 10.41
CA PRO A 399 -12.78 25.95 8.97
C PRO A 399 -11.67 25.34 8.11
N ASP A 400 -10.40 25.43 8.53
CA ASP A 400 -9.27 24.86 7.80
C ASP A 400 -9.24 23.33 7.93
N LEU A 401 -9.58 22.79 9.09
CA LEU A 401 -9.71 21.35 9.29
C LEU A 401 -10.80 20.78 8.40
N ASN A 402 -11.99 21.39 8.38
CA ASN A 402 -13.13 20.93 7.58
C ASN A 402 -12.79 20.87 6.09
N ARG A 403 -12.12 21.90 5.56
CA ARG A 403 -11.68 21.93 4.16
C ARG A 403 -10.69 20.83 3.84
N ARG A 404 -9.72 20.53 4.73
CA ARG A 404 -8.78 19.43 4.52
C ARG A 404 -9.46 18.08 4.59
N LEU A 405 -10.37 17.87 5.55
CA LEU A 405 -11.19 16.65 5.62
C LEU A 405 -12.00 16.44 4.33
N GLU A 406 -12.65 17.47 3.82
CA GLU A 406 -13.39 17.40 2.56
C GLU A 406 -12.45 17.04 1.40
N THR A 407 -11.26 17.65 1.31
CA THR A 407 -10.30 17.37 0.25
C THR A 407 -9.79 15.93 0.33
N VAL A 408 -9.50 15.41 1.53
CA VAL A 408 -9.02 14.04 1.73
C VAL A 408 -10.13 13.02 1.45
N PHE A 409 -11.33 13.23 1.97
CA PHE A 409 -12.35 12.19 2.00
C PHE A 409 -13.39 12.26 0.90
N SER A 410 -13.63 13.42 0.27
CA SER A 410 -14.61 13.52 -0.81
C SER A 410 -14.00 13.16 -2.16
N LEU A 411 -14.52 12.11 -2.78
CA LEU A 411 -14.12 11.67 -4.13
C LEU A 411 -14.50 12.67 -5.24
N ARG A 412 -15.32 13.68 -4.92
CA ARG A 412 -15.66 14.78 -5.83
C ARG A 412 -14.63 15.89 -5.84
N MET A 413 -13.86 16.02 -4.75
CA MET A 413 -12.87 17.08 -4.63
C MET A 413 -11.60 16.74 -5.41
N PRO A 414 -11.14 17.66 -6.28
CA PRO A 414 -9.86 17.50 -6.94
C PRO A 414 -8.72 17.55 -5.92
N LEU A 415 -7.68 16.80 -6.17
CA LEU A 415 -6.47 16.82 -5.34
C LEU A 415 -5.52 17.92 -5.83
N PRO A 416 -4.80 18.60 -4.91
CA PRO A 416 -3.71 19.49 -5.29
C PRO A 416 -2.56 18.68 -5.90
N SER A 417 -1.65 19.33 -6.62
CA SER A 417 -0.40 18.70 -7.08
C SER A 417 0.41 18.22 -5.88
N PHE A 418 1.11 17.10 -6.06
CA PHE A 418 1.98 16.58 -5.02
C PHE A 418 3.12 17.55 -4.69
N ALA A 419 3.26 17.89 -3.43
CA ALA A 419 4.28 18.81 -2.92
C ALA A 419 5.31 18.05 -2.05
N PRO A 420 6.32 17.38 -2.65
CA PRO A 420 7.26 16.51 -1.93
C PRO A 420 8.09 17.27 -0.88
N GLY A 421 8.31 18.57 -1.07
CA GLY A 421 8.99 19.42 -0.10
C GLY A 421 8.25 19.58 1.24
N GLN A 422 6.95 19.29 1.27
CA GLN A 422 6.13 19.36 2.48
C GLN A 422 6.07 18.03 3.26
N LEU A 423 6.65 16.94 2.72
CA LEU A 423 6.77 15.70 3.48
C LEU A 423 7.64 15.93 4.73
N ASP A 424 7.18 15.46 5.89
CA ASP A 424 7.92 15.49 7.14
C ASP A 424 8.02 14.09 7.77
N LEU A 425 9.05 13.85 8.56
CA LEU A 425 9.26 12.57 9.26
C LEU A 425 8.32 12.41 10.47
N PHE A 426 7.82 13.51 10.99
CA PHE A 426 6.89 13.56 12.11
C PHE A 426 5.73 14.51 11.77
N SER A 427 4.50 14.12 12.09
CA SER A 427 3.35 14.99 11.91
C SER A 427 3.30 16.04 13.01
N ARG A 428 3.80 17.23 12.72
CA ARG A 428 3.75 18.36 13.68
C ARG A 428 2.36 18.96 13.84
N GLU A 429 1.48 18.65 12.92
CA GLU A 429 0.13 19.21 12.82
C GLU A 429 -0.95 18.28 13.35
N GLY A 430 -0.54 17.12 13.92
CA GLY A 430 -1.47 16.10 14.41
C GLY A 430 -1.97 15.18 13.29
N ASP A 431 -3.18 14.66 13.47
CA ASP A 431 -3.88 13.77 12.54
C ASP A 431 -5.29 14.32 12.31
N ASP A 432 -5.53 14.88 11.13
CA ASP A 432 -6.80 15.51 10.78
C ASP A 432 -7.97 14.52 10.81
N ALA A 433 -7.77 13.24 10.46
CA ALA A 433 -8.83 12.25 10.51
C ALA A 433 -9.34 12.03 11.93
N VAL A 434 -8.44 11.82 12.87
CA VAL A 434 -8.81 11.61 14.29
C VAL A 434 -9.30 12.91 14.93
N ALA A 435 -8.67 14.04 14.63
CA ALA A 435 -9.09 15.35 15.11
C ALA A 435 -10.50 15.74 14.61
N GLY A 436 -10.91 15.23 13.44
CA GLY A 436 -12.21 15.46 12.85
C GLY A 436 -13.37 14.63 13.43
N ILE A 437 -13.13 13.68 14.34
CA ILE A 437 -14.19 12.82 14.89
C ILE A 437 -15.33 13.61 15.58
N PRO A 438 -15.09 14.65 16.37
CA PRO A 438 -16.17 15.47 16.92
C PRO A 438 -17.04 16.11 15.82
N PHE A 439 -16.41 16.64 14.77
CA PHE A 439 -17.10 17.21 13.62
C PHE A 439 -17.93 16.16 12.86
N LEU A 440 -17.43 14.94 12.71
CA LEU A 440 -18.17 13.82 12.12
C LEU A 440 -19.47 13.52 12.90
N CYS A 441 -19.46 13.57 14.24
CA CYS A 441 -20.67 13.42 15.05
C CYS A 441 -21.72 14.48 14.71
N ASP A 442 -21.32 15.73 14.52
CA ASP A 442 -22.22 16.82 14.19
C ASP A 442 -22.76 16.72 12.77
N GLN A 443 -21.92 16.32 11.81
CA GLN A 443 -22.35 16.07 10.42
C GLN A 443 -23.39 14.95 10.33
N ILE A 444 -23.17 13.82 11.03
CA ILE A 444 -24.11 12.69 11.04
C ILE A 444 -25.44 13.11 11.70
N ARG A 445 -25.40 13.87 12.78
CA ARG A 445 -26.60 14.41 13.43
C ARG A 445 -27.38 15.34 12.50
N SER A 446 -26.69 16.25 11.79
CA SER A 446 -27.29 17.20 10.84
C SER A 446 -27.84 16.51 9.60
N ALA A 447 -27.31 15.36 9.24
CA ALA A 447 -27.75 14.56 8.10
C ALA A 447 -29.02 13.71 8.40
N ASN A 448 -29.63 13.86 9.57
CA ASN A 448 -30.76 13.07 10.05
C ASN A 448 -30.53 11.55 9.92
N ALA A 449 -29.30 11.12 10.13
CA ALA A 449 -28.96 9.70 10.10
C ALA A 449 -29.63 8.95 11.27
N SER A 450 -29.82 7.64 11.10
CA SER A 450 -30.49 6.80 12.12
C SER A 450 -29.74 6.78 13.45
N GLY A 451 -30.44 6.41 14.50
CA GLY A 451 -29.84 6.26 15.81
C GLY A 451 -28.66 5.28 15.88
N ALA A 452 -28.59 4.28 14.97
CA ALA A 452 -27.53 3.28 14.96
C ALA A 452 -26.19 3.87 14.50
N ALA A 453 -26.18 4.62 13.38
CA ALA A 453 -24.97 5.28 12.87
C ALA A 453 -24.46 6.34 13.87
N LEU A 454 -25.36 7.18 14.40
CA LEU A 454 -25.02 8.19 15.39
C LEU A 454 -24.44 7.54 16.67
N THR A 455 -25.06 6.47 17.17
CA THR A 455 -24.58 5.74 18.35
C THR A 455 -23.18 5.16 18.11
N ALA A 456 -22.92 4.58 16.94
CA ALA A 456 -21.61 4.02 16.60
C ALA A 456 -20.52 5.10 16.58
N VAL A 457 -20.79 6.26 15.95
CA VAL A 457 -19.84 7.38 15.90
C VAL A 457 -19.63 8.00 17.29
N GLN A 458 -20.66 8.11 18.12
CA GLN A 458 -20.51 8.57 19.50
C GLN A 458 -19.62 7.63 20.33
N ARG A 459 -19.68 6.31 20.08
CA ARG A 459 -18.75 5.34 20.70
C ARG A 459 -17.31 5.57 20.23
N VAL A 460 -17.07 5.88 18.95
CA VAL A 460 -15.74 6.23 18.43
C VAL A 460 -15.23 7.50 19.13
N ALA A 461 -16.07 8.53 19.26
CA ALA A 461 -15.70 9.76 19.96
C ALA A 461 -15.42 9.55 21.46
N ALA A 462 -16.16 8.64 22.12
CA ALA A 462 -15.89 8.26 23.50
C ALA A 462 -14.56 7.51 23.63
N GLU A 463 -14.26 6.61 22.68
CA GLU A 463 -12.97 5.92 22.62
C GLU A 463 -11.81 6.88 22.38
N GLN A 464 -11.96 7.86 21.49
CA GLN A 464 -10.96 8.91 21.27
C GLN A 464 -10.61 9.65 22.57
N ARG A 465 -11.64 10.10 23.33
CA ARG A 465 -11.41 10.80 24.61
C ARG A 465 -10.70 9.92 25.63
N ARG A 466 -11.13 8.65 25.77
CA ARG A 466 -10.49 7.68 26.65
C ARG A 466 -9.04 7.43 26.26
N PHE A 467 -8.80 7.19 24.96
CA PHE A 467 -7.48 6.99 24.42
C PHE A 467 -6.54 8.17 24.68
N THR A 468 -7.01 9.41 24.44
CA THR A 468 -6.24 10.64 24.72
C THR A 468 -5.85 10.76 26.18
N ALA A 469 -6.76 10.43 27.11
CA ALA A 469 -6.46 10.44 28.54
C ALA A 469 -5.40 9.40 28.92
N GLU A 470 -5.46 8.19 28.35
CA GLU A 470 -4.49 7.12 28.59
C GLU A 470 -3.10 7.47 28.04
N VAL A 471 -3.02 8.07 26.84
CA VAL A 471 -1.73 8.52 26.27
C VAL A 471 -1.08 9.58 27.17
N ARG A 472 -1.85 10.53 27.71
CA ARG A 472 -1.35 11.54 28.66
C ARG A 472 -0.80 10.91 29.94
N GLN A 473 -1.43 9.83 30.43
CA GLN A 473 -0.95 9.10 31.61
C GLN A 473 0.28 8.23 31.31
N ALA A 474 0.46 7.82 30.04
CA ALA A 474 1.60 7.02 29.58
C ALA A 474 2.86 7.83 29.26
N HIS A 475 2.87 9.12 29.61
CA HIS A 475 4.00 10.03 29.37
C HIS A 475 5.33 9.45 29.86
N GLY A 476 6.38 9.52 29.01
CA GLY A 476 7.72 9.02 29.34
C GLY A 476 7.94 7.51 29.11
N LEU A 477 6.98 6.78 28.52
CA LEU A 477 7.23 5.40 28.10
C LEU A 477 8.31 5.33 27.00
N SER A 478 9.18 4.33 27.11
CA SER A 478 10.16 4.03 26.05
C SER A 478 9.46 3.67 24.75
N GLY A 479 9.94 4.17 23.61
CA GLY A 479 9.44 3.85 22.27
C GLY A 479 9.44 2.36 21.90
N ARG A 480 10.08 1.52 22.73
CA ARG A 480 10.10 0.04 22.58
C ARG A 480 9.24 -0.67 23.63
N SER A 481 8.50 0.03 24.47
CA SER A 481 7.65 -0.61 25.48
C SER A 481 6.45 -1.29 24.85
N ALA A 482 6.08 -2.47 25.37
CA ALA A 482 4.88 -3.20 24.92
C ALA A 482 3.60 -2.36 25.08
N ALA A 483 3.51 -1.57 26.16
CA ALA A 483 2.38 -0.68 26.41
C ALA A 483 2.23 0.38 25.31
N LEU A 484 3.33 1.02 24.89
CA LEU A 484 3.30 2.02 23.82
C LEU A 484 2.90 1.40 22.48
N LEU A 485 3.37 0.19 22.19
CA LEU A 485 2.99 -0.53 20.96
C LEU A 485 1.48 -0.91 20.96
N GLN A 486 0.92 -1.24 22.12
CA GLN A 486 -0.54 -1.47 22.23
C GLN A 486 -1.34 -0.18 22.03
N LEU A 487 -0.88 0.94 22.58
CA LEU A 487 -1.49 2.25 22.31
C LEU A 487 -1.40 2.60 20.81
N ALA A 488 -0.26 2.36 20.15
CA ALA A 488 -0.11 2.57 18.71
C ALA A 488 -1.09 1.72 17.87
N LYS A 489 -1.34 0.45 18.25
CA LYS A 489 -2.35 -0.40 17.62
C LYS A 489 -3.77 0.15 17.79
N ARG A 490 -4.09 0.62 18.97
CA ARG A 490 -5.41 1.24 19.25
C ARG A 490 -5.58 2.54 18.48
N PHE A 491 -4.53 3.36 18.39
CA PHE A 491 -4.54 4.57 17.56
C PHE A 491 -4.83 4.23 16.09
N ALA A 492 -4.15 3.23 15.52
CA ALA A 492 -4.37 2.84 14.13
C ALA A 492 -5.82 2.37 13.88
N ARG A 493 -6.46 1.68 14.84
CA ARG A 493 -7.88 1.31 14.76
C ARG A 493 -8.81 2.52 14.88
N LEU A 494 -8.48 3.48 15.74
CA LEU A 494 -9.23 4.73 15.89
C LEU A 494 -9.14 5.56 14.61
N HIS A 495 -7.95 5.67 14.01
CA HIS A 495 -7.74 6.32 12.71
C HIS A 495 -8.55 5.62 11.60
N ALA A 496 -8.55 4.28 11.54
CA ALA A 496 -9.36 3.53 10.58
C ALA A 496 -10.88 3.79 10.76
N ALA A 497 -11.35 3.89 12.01
CA ALA A 497 -12.74 4.24 12.30
C ALA A 497 -13.08 5.67 11.84
N ALA A 498 -12.19 6.61 12.04
CA ALA A 498 -12.31 7.98 11.53
C ALA A 498 -12.36 7.99 9.99
N CYS A 499 -11.47 7.24 9.32
CA CYS A 499 -11.48 7.08 7.86
C CYS A 499 -12.84 6.55 7.36
N CYS A 500 -13.37 5.47 7.95
CA CYS A 500 -14.67 4.93 7.56
C CYS A 500 -15.79 5.97 7.73
N GLY A 501 -15.82 6.68 8.84
CA GLY A 501 -16.84 7.70 9.13
C GLY A 501 -16.80 8.87 8.16
N HIS A 502 -15.62 9.47 7.98
CA HIS A 502 -15.44 10.61 7.05
C HIS A 502 -15.66 10.16 5.60
N PHE A 503 -15.11 9.03 5.18
CA PHE A 503 -15.31 8.53 3.83
C PHE A 503 -16.80 8.27 3.53
N TRP A 504 -17.54 7.74 4.50
CA TRP A 504 -18.98 7.53 4.36
C TRP A 504 -19.74 8.86 4.22
N ILE A 505 -19.55 9.82 5.11
CA ILE A 505 -20.35 11.06 5.12
C ILE A 505 -20.15 11.87 3.83
N TYR A 506 -18.95 11.88 3.26
CA TYR A 506 -18.63 12.61 2.05
C TYR A 506 -19.04 11.90 0.75
N ASN A 507 -19.29 10.58 0.77
CA ASN A 507 -19.51 9.79 -0.45
C ASN A 507 -20.78 8.93 -0.46
N ARG A 508 -21.57 8.91 0.62
CA ARG A 508 -22.74 8.04 0.77
C ARG A 508 -23.79 8.19 -0.35
N ASP A 509 -23.84 9.33 -1.00
CA ASP A 509 -24.78 9.65 -2.07
C ASP A 509 -24.26 9.34 -3.48
N ILE A 510 -22.98 8.99 -3.64
CA ILE A 510 -22.36 8.69 -4.94
C ILE A 510 -21.92 7.25 -5.10
N LEU A 511 -21.62 6.54 -4.01
CA LEU A 511 -21.08 5.18 -4.05
C LEU A 511 -22.14 4.07 -4.08
N GLY A 512 -23.40 4.44 -4.33
CA GLY A 512 -24.52 3.51 -4.49
C GLY A 512 -25.22 3.17 -3.15
N GLU A 513 -26.33 2.42 -3.29
CA GLU A 513 -27.24 2.15 -2.18
C GLU A 513 -26.55 1.38 -1.03
N PHE A 514 -25.75 0.36 -1.37
CA PHE A 514 -25.07 -0.45 -0.35
C PHE A 514 -24.18 0.41 0.57
N PHE A 515 -23.27 1.18 -0.04
CA PHE A 515 -22.33 2.01 0.73
C PHE A 515 -23.03 3.17 1.44
N GLY A 516 -24.08 3.74 0.81
CA GLY A 516 -24.84 4.84 1.36
C GLY A 516 -25.66 4.48 2.59
N ARG A 517 -25.92 3.20 2.84
CA ARG A 517 -26.67 2.74 4.00
C ARG A 517 -25.89 2.91 5.30
N GLU A 518 -26.60 3.25 6.34
CA GLU A 518 -26.08 3.45 7.69
C GLU A 518 -25.63 2.15 8.37
N GLU A 519 -26.21 1.02 7.94
CA GLU A 519 -25.83 -0.31 8.40
C GLU A 519 -24.37 -0.59 8.10
N TRP A 520 -23.88 -0.19 6.90
CA TRP A 520 -22.48 -0.34 6.55
C TRP A 520 -21.58 0.41 7.55
N LEU A 521 -21.90 1.69 7.83
CA LEU A 521 -21.11 2.52 8.74
C LEU A 521 -21.12 1.95 10.16
N SER A 522 -22.32 1.69 10.71
CA SER A 522 -22.46 1.19 12.07
C SER A 522 -21.77 -0.15 12.28
N THR A 523 -21.87 -1.05 11.30
CA THR A 523 -21.21 -2.37 11.33
C THR A 523 -19.69 -2.24 11.29
N SER A 524 -19.15 -1.38 10.38
CA SER A 524 -17.71 -1.14 10.27
C SER A 524 -17.13 -0.55 11.55
N LEU A 525 -17.80 0.46 12.14
CA LEU A 525 -17.34 1.09 13.38
C LEU A 525 -17.40 0.14 14.58
N ASN A 526 -18.47 -0.65 14.71
CA ASN A 526 -18.59 -1.65 15.77
C ASN A 526 -17.49 -2.72 15.65
N ARG A 527 -17.19 -3.18 14.44
CA ARG A 527 -16.09 -4.13 14.19
C ARG A 527 -14.74 -3.57 14.61
N LEU A 528 -14.46 -2.32 14.31
CA LEU A 528 -13.21 -1.65 14.69
C LEU A 528 -13.07 -1.40 16.18
N LEU A 529 -14.16 -1.18 16.89
CA LEU A 529 -14.18 -0.98 18.34
C LEU A 529 -14.20 -2.28 19.15
N SER A 530 -14.52 -3.43 18.54
CA SER A 530 -14.53 -4.74 19.21
C SER A 530 -13.12 -5.34 19.24
N GLU A 531 -12.70 -5.87 20.39
CA GLU A 531 -11.42 -6.58 20.53
C GLU A 531 -11.44 -7.93 19.80
N ASP A 532 -12.56 -8.65 19.85
CA ASP A 532 -12.71 -10.00 19.28
C ASP A 532 -13.29 -10.02 17.87
N GLY A 533 -13.63 -8.85 17.30
CA GLY A 533 -14.31 -8.72 16.02
C GLY A 533 -15.77 -9.19 16.10
N THR A 534 -16.73 -8.26 15.98
CA THR A 534 -18.16 -8.60 15.96
C THR A 534 -18.47 -9.46 14.75
N VAL A 535 -19.08 -10.62 14.94
CA VAL A 535 -19.62 -11.44 13.85
C VAL A 535 -20.92 -10.78 13.35
N VAL A 536 -21.01 -10.53 12.06
CA VAL A 536 -22.20 -9.95 11.45
C VAL A 536 -23.03 -11.07 10.83
N GLU A 537 -24.30 -11.16 11.21
CA GLU A 537 -25.25 -12.19 10.74
C GLU A 537 -26.55 -11.57 10.22
N ASP A 538 -26.51 -10.43 9.53
CA ASP A 538 -27.72 -9.73 9.11
C ASP A 538 -28.13 -9.97 7.62
N GLY A 539 -27.36 -10.74 6.89
CA GLY A 539 -27.61 -11.08 5.47
C GLY A 539 -27.38 -9.90 4.50
N TYR A 540 -27.07 -8.72 4.99
CA TYR A 540 -26.86 -7.51 4.18
C TYR A 540 -25.51 -7.55 3.45
N LEU A 541 -24.43 -7.87 4.16
CA LEU A 541 -23.08 -8.02 3.59
C LEU A 541 -23.01 -9.20 2.62
N GLU A 542 -23.66 -10.32 2.94
CA GLU A 542 -23.68 -11.52 2.12
C GLU A 542 -24.35 -11.28 0.78
N ARG A 543 -25.47 -10.56 0.77
CA ARG A 543 -26.17 -10.21 -0.47
C ARG A 543 -25.30 -9.35 -1.39
N GLU A 544 -24.65 -8.33 -0.83
CA GLU A 544 -23.76 -7.46 -1.62
C GLU A 544 -22.51 -8.19 -2.10
N LEU A 545 -21.89 -9.03 -1.24
CA LEU A 545 -20.76 -9.87 -1.62
C LEU A 545 -21.07 -10.74 -2.83
N LEU A 546 -22.22 -11.44 -2.81
CA LEU A 546 -22.67 -12.28 -3.91
C LEU A 546 -23.03 -11.47 -5.15
N ASP A 547 -23.67 -10.31 -4.98
CA ASP A 547 -24.00 -9.41 -6.11
C ASP A 547 -22.73 -8.94 -6.82
N ARG A 548 -21.74 -8.44 -6.07
CA ARG A 548 -20.46 -8.00 -6.65
C ARG A 548 -19.69 -9.14 -7.30
N SER A 549 -19.72 -10.32 -6.70
CA SER A 549 -19.08 -11.50 -7.30
C SER A 549 -19.70 -11.86 -8.64
N ARG A 550 -21.04 -11.94 -8.71
CA ARG A 550 -21.78 -12.29 -9.93
C ARG A 550 -21.67 -11.23 -11.04
N ASN A 551 -21.63 -9.96 -10.63
CA ASN A 551 -21.56 -8.83 -11.55
C ASN A 551 -20.12 -8.38 -11.86
N HIS A 552 -19.11 -9.17 -11.48
CA HIS A 552 -17.70 -8.88 -11.70
C HIS A 552 -17.31 -7.46 -11.28
N ARG A 553 -17.71 -7.04 -10.07
CA ARG A 553 -17.31 -5.77 -9.47
C ARG A 553 -16.24 -5.98 -8.42
N LEU A 554 -15.32 -5.03 -8.32
CA LEU A 554 -14.26 -5.05 -7.32
C LEU A 554 -14.85 -5.03 -5.90
N PHE A 555 -14.27 -5.78 -4.98
CA PHE A 555 -14.64 -5.76 -3.55
C PHE A 555 -14.01 -4.53 -2.86
N SER A 556 -14.56 -3.37 -3.18
CA SER A 556 -14.03 -2.05 -2.83
C SER A 556 -15.13 -1.10 -2.40
N ALA A 557 -14.80 -0.07 -1.63
CA ALA A 557 -15.71 1.06 -1.41
C ALA A 557 -16.07 1.75 -2.73
N VAL A 558 -15.17 1.70 -3.73
CA VAL A 558 -15.40 2.14 -5.11
C VAL A 558 -15.41 0.92 -6.04
N PRO A 559 -16.54 0.21 -6.17
CA PRO A 559 -16.62 -1.07 -6.87
C PRO A 559 -16.68 -0.90 -8.40
N PHE A 560 -15.55 -0.57 -9.03
CA PHE A 560 -15.47 -0.47 -10.48
C PHE A 560 -15.60 -1.85 -11.16
N GLN A 561 -15.90 -1.82 -12.47
CA GLN A 561 -16.13 -3.03 -13.27
C GLN A 561 -14.82 -3.77 -13.52
N LEU A 562 -14.83 -5.07 -13.25
CA LEU A 562 -13.75 -5.99 -13.61
C LEU A 562 -14.06 -6.66 -14.97
N ALA A 563 -13.01 -7.12 -15.63
CA ALA A 563 -13.17 -7.96 -16.82
C ALA A 563 -13.88 -9.28 -16.47
N SER A 564 -14.71 -9.76 -17.40
CA SER A 564 -15.41 -11.05 -17.33
C SER A 564 -15.28 -11.80 -18.64
N GLN A 565 -15.43 -13.13 -18.62
CA GLN A 565 -15.42 -13.95 -19.84
C GLN A 565 -16.47 -13.41 -20.83
N GLY A 566 -16.03 -13.07 -22.04
CA GLY A 566 -16.89 -12.53 -23.12
C GLY A 566 -16.79 -11.03 -23.36
N THR A 567 -15.99 -10.27 -22.62
CA THR A 567 -15.78 -8.81 -22.82
C THR A 567 -14.62 -8.47 -23.75
N VAL A 568 -14.03 -9.43 -24.44
CA VAL A 568 -13.01 -9.14 -25.46
C VAL A 568 -13.73 -8.61 -26.71
N ASN A 569 -13.94 -7.31 -26.77
CA ASN A 569 -14.24 -6.63 -28.03
C ASN A 569 -12.95 -6.59 -28.86
N GLY A 570 -13.06 -7.11 -30.11
CA GLY A 570 -12.01 -7.22 -31.11
C GLY A 570 -11.36 -5.90 -31.50
#